data_30b6b72c4ff4e36066fb75fa901e4338
#
_entry.id   30b6b72c4ff4e36066fb75fa901e4338
#
_cell.length_a   1.000
_cell.length_b   1.000
_cell.length_c   1.000
_cell.angle_alpha   90.00
_cell.angle_beta   90.00
_cell.angle_gamma   90.00
#
_symmetry.space_group_name_H-M   'P 1'
#
loop_
_entity.id
_entity.type
_entity.pdbx_description
1 polymer ?
#
loop_
_entity_poly.entity_id
_entity_poly.type
_entity_poly.pdbx_seq_one_letter_code
_entity_poly.pdbx_strand_id
1 'polypeptide(L)'
;MKKYKKRWVIASAVYWFLLVYIIAALVLWFLTLEQQNKQMATFRLSELRQDDPAFEKRYETIMSEKKRKTTQYVSEGITFLAVTLIAALFVYQAVRRQVRLQNQQENFMMAVTHELKTPMAITKLNLETMQKHHLEEEKRQKLLRSTLQEIHRLDTLANNILVSSQLDAGRYTTPKEELNFSDLVSKAGEEFKNRYPNRQWSIDVEQEADITGDANLLQILVSNLLENAAKYSPR
;
A
#
# COMPACT_ATOMS: atom_id res chain seq x y z
N MET A 1 -7.44 -17.02 0.39
CA MET A 1 -8.15 -15.90 -0.28
C MET A 1 -9.63 -15.76 0.09
N LYS A 2 -10.52 -16.77 -0.01
CA LYS A 2 -11.97 -16.62 0.32
C LYS A 2 -12.26 -16.17 1.77
N LYS A 3 -11.50 -16.61 2.76
CA LYS A 3 -11.73 -16.33 4.19
C LYS A 3 -11.44 -14.87 4.57
N TYR A 4 -10.40 -14.25 4.00
CA TYR A 4 -10.05 -12.84 4.21
C TYR A 4 -11.04 -11.89 3.52
N LYS A 5 -11.46 -12.21 2.30
CA LYS A 5 -12.48 -11.43 1.58
C LYS A 5 -13.80 -11.36 2.37
N LYS A 6 -14.20 -12.47 3.01
CA LYS A 6 -15.41 -12.54 3.85
C LYS A 6 -15.28 -11.67 5.12
N ARG A 7 -14.13 -11.70 5.80
CA ARG A 7 -13.88 -10.86 7.00
C ARG A 7 -13.89 -9.37 6.65
N TRP A 8 -13.41 -9.02 5.48
CA TRP A 8 -13.41 -7.65 4.97
C TRP A 8 -14.80 -7.12 4.67
N VAL A 9 -15.62 -7.91 4.01
CA VAL A 9 -17.03 -7.57 3.75
C VAL A 9 -17.78 -7.35 5.07
N ILE A 10 -17.56 -8.21 6.06
CA ILE A 10 -18.18 -8.08 7.38
C ILE A 10 -17.69 -6.78 8.08
N ALA A 11 -16.40 -6.52 8.12
CA ALA A 11 -15.85 -5.31 8.73
C ALA A 11 -16.38 -4.03 8.07
N SER A 12 -16.46 -4.01 6.74
CA SER A 12 -17.04 -2.91 5.99
C SER A 12 -18.55 -2.74 6.26
N ALA A 13 -19.30 -3.83 6.34
CA ALA A 13 -20.73 -3.79 6.66
C ALA A 13 -20.97 -3.24 8.09
N VAL A 14 -20.17 -3.70 9.06
CA VAL A 14 -20.22 -3.19 10.44
C VAL A 14 -19.88 -1.70 10.50
N TYR A 15 -18.86 -1.27 9.77
CA TYR A 15 -18.47 0.13 9.70
C TYR A 15 -19.61 1.02 9.16
N TRP A 16 -20.21 0.64 8.02
CA TRP A 16 -21.33 1.39 7.44
C TRP A 16 -22.56 1.38 8.34
N PHE A 17 -22.85 0.25 8.98
CA PHE A 17 -23.94 0.14 9.95
C PHE A 17 -23.75 1.09 11.15
N LEU A 18 -22.56 1.13 11.73
CA LEU A 18 -22.23 2.02 12.84
C LEU A 18 -22.31 3.50 12.41
N LEU A 19 -21.83 3.85 11.22
CA LEU A 19 -21.92 5.20 10.71
C LEU A 19 -23.38 5.65 10.55
N VAL A 20 -24.23 4.83 9.94
CA VAL A 20 -25.67 5.11 9.79
C VAL A 20 -26.32 5.23 11.17
N TYR A 21 -25.98 4.36 12.13
CA TYR A 21 -26.49 4.42 13.48
C TYR A 21 -26.12 5.74 14.18
N ILE A 22 -24.87 6.19 14.08
CA ILE A 22 -24.41 7.45 14.66
C ILE A 22 -25.17 8.64 14.05
N ILE A 23 -25.32 8.67 12.72
CA ILE A 23 -26.07 9.73 12.03
C ILE A 23 -27.54 9.72 12.49
N ALA A 24 -28.18 8.58 12.56
CA ALA A 24 -29.56 8.46 13.03
C ALA A 24 -29.70 8.93 14.49
N ALA A 25 -28.75 8.57 15.35
CA ALA A 25 -28.72 9.02 16.75
C ALA A 25 -28.58 10.55 16.85
N LEU A 26 -27.72 11.17 16.04
CA LEU A 26 -27.57 12.64 15.99
C LEU A 26 -28.84 13.33 15.53
N VAL A 27 -29.53 12.78 14.53
CA VAL A 27 -30.81 13.33 14.05
C VAL A 27 -31.88 13.22 15.13
N LEU A 28 -32.01 12.06 15.78
CA LEU A 28 -32.97 11.86 16.87
C LEU A 28 -32.68 12.80 18.06
N TRP A 29 -31.41 12.96 18.40
CA TRP A 29 -30.97 13.89 19.44
C TRP A 29 -31.38 15.35 19.12
N PHE A 30 -31.11 15.78 17.89
CA PHE A 30 -31.51 17.11 17.41
C PHE A 30 -33.04 17.33 17.47
N LEU A 31 -33.82 16.36 16.97
CA LEU A 31 -35.29 16.45 17.00
C LEU A 31 -35.82 16.51 18.44
N THR A 32 -35.22 15.76 19.37
CA THR A 32 -35.59 15.77 20.79
C THR A 32 -35.33 17.16 21.43
N LEU A 33 -34.15 17.72 21.19
CA LEU A 33 -33.79 19.06 21.70
C LEU A 33 -34.69 20.14 21.15
N GLU A 34 -35.01 20.13 19.87
CA GLU A 34 -35.90 21.09 19.24
C GLU A 34 -37.34 20.97 19.79
N GLN A 35 -37.81 19.75 20.02
CA GLN A 35 -39.10 19.50 20.66
C GLN A 35 -39.12 20.03 22.10
N GLN A 36 -38.09 19.79 22.89
CA GLN A 36 -37.98 20.33 24.25
C GLN A 36 -37.95 21.86 24.26
N ASN A 37 -37.21 22.48 23.32
CA ASN A 37 -37.16 23.92 23.18
C ASN A 37 -38.55 24.54 22.86
N LYS A 38 -39.31 23.89 21.97
CA LYS A 38 -40.69 24.27 21.65
C LYS A 38 -41.60 24.15 22.86
N GLN A 39 -41.55 23.02 23.57
CA GLN A 39 -42.37 22.80 24.77
C GLN A 39 -42.06 23.83 25.85
N MET A 40 -40.78 24.11 26.11
CA MET A 40 -40.36 25.13 27.09
C MET A 40 -40.88 26.52 26.75
N ALA A 41 -40.76 26.91 25.45
CA ALA A 41 -41.27 28.19 25.00
C ALA A 41 -42.79 28.26 25.15
N THR A 42 -43.52 27.21 24.77
CA THR A 42 -45.00 27.16 24.93
C THR A 42 -45.41 27.25 26.39
N PHE A 43 -44.71 26.51 27.28
CA PHE A 43 -44.99 26.58 28.74
C PHE A 43 -44.77 27.98 29.29
N ARG A 44 -43.66 28.65 29.00
CA ARG A 44 -43.40 30.02 29.44
C ARG A 44 -44.39 31.04 28.88
N LEU A 45 -44.87 30.84 27.64
CA LEU A 45 -45.89 31.68 27.06
C LEU A 45 -47.24 31.49 27.73
N SER A 46 -47.60 30.28 28.20
CA SER A 46 -48.86 30.02 28.91
C SER A 46 -48.90 30.64 30.31
N GLU A 47 -47.74 30.91 30.92
CA GLU A 47 -47.62 31.61 32.22
C GLU A 47 -47.73 33.11 32.11
N LEU A 48 -47.67 33.71 30.90
CA LEU A 48 -47.78 35.13 30.71
C LEU A 48 -49.22 35.55 30.83
N ARG A 49 -49.48 36.57 31.71
CA ARG A 49 -50.80 37.26 31.86
C ARG A 49 -50.89 38.36 30.82
N GLN A 50 -51.99 38.41 30.10
CA GLN A 50 -52.23 39.41 29.07
C GLN A 50 -52.38 40.83 29.66
N ASP A 51 -52.71 40.94 30.96
CA ASP A 51 -52.90 42.21 31.68
C ASP A 51 -51.57 42.80 32.21
N ASP A 52 -50.44 42.15 32.00
CA ASP A 52 -49.14 42.65 32.46
C ASP A 52 -48.62 43.75 31.52
N PRO A 53 -48.32 44.97 32.04
CA PRO A 53 -47.75 46.06 31.22
C PRO A 53 -46.46 45.71 30.52
N ALA A 54 -45.76 44.67 30.97
CA ALA A 54 -44.53 44.16 30.38
C ALA A 54 -44.73 42.93 29.44
N PHE A 55 -45.97 42.59 29.07
CA PHE A 55 -46.34 41.43 28.27
C PHE A 55 -45.54 41.35 26.95
N GLU A 56 -45.57 42.41 26.15
CA GLU A 56 -44.91 42.48 24.84
C GLU A 56 -43.40 42.21 24.97
N LYS A 57 -42.76 42.87 25.92
CA LYS A 57 -41.31 42.69 26.16
C LYS A 57 -40.95 41.27 26.60
N ARG A 58 -41.77 40.66 27.46
CA ARG A 58 -41.55 39.27 27.91
C ARG A 58 -41.79 38.27 26.77
N TYR A 59 -42.81 38.49 25.95
CA TYR A 59 -43.11 37.70 24.78
C TYR A 59 -41.93 37.70 23.78
N GLU A 60 -41.44 38.89 23.42
CA GLU A 60 -40.27 39.03 22.53
C GLU A 60 -39.04 38.37 23.11
N THR A 61 -38.80 38.47 24.41
CA THR A 61 -37.68 37.84 25.10
C THR A 61 -37.77 36.33 24.97
N ILE A 62 -38.93 35.70 25.24
CA ILE A 62 -39.11 34.25 25.13
C ILE A 62 -38.93 33.79 23.69
N MET A 63 -39.43 34.50 22.71
CA MET A 63 -39.30 34.15 21.30
C MET A 63 -37.86 34.31 20.79
N SER A 64 -37.14 35.33 21.24
CA SER A 64 -35.72 35.52 20.91
C SER A 64 -34.83 34.44 21.54
N GLU A 65 -35.10 34.05 22.79
CA GLU A 65 -34.40 32.94 23.46
C GLU A 65 -34.64 31.60 22.74
N LYS A 66 -35.89 31.31 22.36
CA LYS A 66 -36.23 30.12 21.56
C LYS A 66 -35.45 30.10 20.27
N LYS A 67 -35.45 31.21 19.49
CA LYS A 67 -34.73 31.34 18.24
C LYS A 67 -33.22 31.13 18.42
N ARG A 68 -32.64 31.76 19.45
CA ARG A 68 -31.21 31.61 19.78
C ARG A 68 -30.83 30.17 20.07
N LYS A 69 -31.65 29.46 20.90
CA LYS A 69 -31.42 28.04 21.20
C LYS A 69 -31.54 27.13 19.96
N THR A 70 -32.56 27.36 19.11
CA THR A 70 -32.68 26.62 17.85
C THR A 70 -31.44 26.81 16.97
N THR A 71 -30.97 28.06 16.82
CA THR A 71 -29.75 28.37 16.05
C THR A 71 -28.52 27.65 16.66
N GLN A 72 -28.41 27.65 18.00
CA GLN A 72 -27.34 26.95 18.69
C GLN A 72 -27.37 25.41 18.37
N TYR A 73 -28.55 24.78 18.52
CA TYR A 73 -28.69 23.34 18.26
C TYR A 73 -28.40 22.96 16.80
N VAL A 74 -28.81 23.80 15.85
CA VAL A 74 -28.49 23.62 14.43
C VAL A 74 -26.99 23.73 14.19
N SER A 75 -26.32 24.75 14.76
CA SER A 75 -24.87 24.91 14.59
C SER A 75 -24.08 23.76 15.23
N GLU A 76 -24.48 23.33 16.42
CA GLU A 76 -23.88 22.15 17.10
C GLU A 76 -24.09 20.86 16.28
N GLY A 77 -25.34 20.65 15.80
CA GLY A 77 -25.67 19.49 14.97
C GLY A 77 -24.86 19.43 13.68
N ILE A 78 -24.71 20.55 12.98
CA ILE A 78 -23.88 20.65 11.77
C ILE A 78 -22.42 20.36 12.09
N THR A 79 -21.89 20.89 13.19
CA THR A 79 -20.52 20.68 13.62
C THR A 79 -20.26 19.20 13.93
N PHE A 80 -21.13 18.55 14.71
CA PHE A 80 -21.00 17.14 15.02
C PHE A 80 -21.11 16.25 13.78
N LEU A 81 -22.03 16.58 12.86
CA LEU A 81 -22.16 15.85 11.60
C LEU A 81 -20.89 16.01 10.75
N ALA A 82 -20.37 17.22 10.62
CA ALA A 82 -19.15 17.47 9.86
C ALA A 82 -17.95 16.70 10.42
N VAL A 83 -17.73 16.76 11.74
CA VAL A 83 -16.65 16.01 12.41
C VAL A 83 -16.81 14.52 12.21
N THR A 84 -18.04 14.00 12.34
CA THR A 84 -18.33 12.57 12.13
C THR A 84 -18.02 12.13 10.71
N LEU A 85 -18.42 12.92 9.70
CA LEU A 85 -18.15 12.61 8.30
C LEU A 85 -16.66 12.68 7.97
N ILE A 86 -15.94 13.68 8.49
CA ILE A 86 -14.48 13.81 8.29
C ILE A 86 -13.77 12.60 8.92
N ALA A 87 -14.12 12.25 10.17
CA ALA A 87 -13.55 11.07 10.83
C ALA A 87 -13.84 9.77 10.07
N ALA A 88 -15.07 9.62 9.58
CA ALA A 88 -15.46 8.47 8.77
C ALA A 88 -14.64 8.38 7.47
N LEU A 89 -14.46 9.48 6.75
CA LEU A 89 -13.63 9.50 5.54
C LEU A 89 -12.18 9.14 5.84
N PHE A 90 -11.62 9.67 6.92
CA PHE A 90 -10.25 9.37 7.34
C PHE A 90 -10.08 7.88 7.66
N VAL A 91 -10.96 7.30 8.47
CA VAL A 91 -10.93 5.86 8.81
C VAL A 91 -11.08 5.00 7.55
N TYR A 92 -12.02 5.33 6.67
CA TYR A 92 -12.21 4.60 5.42
C TYR A 92 -10.95 4.59 4.55
N GLN A 93 -10.30 5.76 4.38
CA GLN A 93 -9.06 5.87 3.61
C GLN A 93 -7.92 5.08 4.25
N ALA A 94 -7.76 5.17 5.58
CA ALA A 94 -6.73 4.43 6.31
C ALA A 94 -6.89 2.92 6.14
N VAL A 95 -8.11 2.42 6.31
CA VAL A 95 -8.43 1.01 6.15
C VAL A 95 -8.21 0.54 4.70
N ARG A 96 -8.65 1.31 3.71
CA ARG A 96 -8.44 1.00 2.29
C ARG A 96 -6.95 0.95 1.94
N ARG A 97 -6.15 1.87 2.49
CA ARG A 97 -4.69 1.88 2.31
C ARG A 97 -4.06 0.61 2.91
N GLN A 98 -4.47 0.23 4.13
CA GLN A 98 -3.96 -0.97 4.81
C GLN A 98 -4.20 -2.24 4.00
N VAL A 99 -5.41 -2.39 3.44
CA VAL A 99 -5.74 -3.56 2.61
C VAL A 99 -4.94 -3.59 1.32
N ARG A 100 -4.77 -2.44 0.69
CA ARG A 100 -3.95 -2.38 -0.52
C ARG A 100 -2.52 -2.82 -0.24
N LEU A 101 -1.93 -2.36 0.86
CA LEU A 101 -0.58 -2.78 1.28
C LEU A 101 -0.52 -4.29 1.56
N GLN A 102 -1.51 -4.83 2.27
CA GLN A 102 -1.56 -6.26 2.55
C GLN A 102 -1.67 -7.10 1.26
N ASN A 103 -2.53 -6.70 0.32
CA ASN A 103 -2.65 -7.40 -0.97
C ASN A 103 -1.34 -7.31 -1.77
N GLN A 104 -0.63 -6.19 -1.72
CA GLN A 104 0.68 -6.05 -2.36
C GLN A 104 1.70 -7.00 -1.75
N GLN A 105 1.74 -7.11 -0.41
CA GLN A 105 2.61 -8.06 0.29
C GLN A 105 2.28 -9.52 -0.06
N GLU A 106 0.99 -9.89 -0.08
CA GLU A 106 0.59 -11.26 -0.45
C GLU A 106 0.98 -11.60 -1.89
N ASN A 107 0.75 -10.66 -2.83
CA ASN A 107 1.13 -10.85 -4.23
C ASN A 107 2.65 -10.94 -4.39
N PHE A 108 3.42 -10.12 -3.67
CA PHE A 108 4.87 -10.18 -3.64
C PHE A 108 5.36 -11.54 -3.14
N MET A 109 4.84 -12.02 -2.00
CA MET A 109 5.23 -13.31 -1.44
C MET A 109 4.88 -14.49 -2.38
N MET A 110 3.73 -14.42 -3.06
CA MET A 110 3.37 -15.44 -4.07
C MET A 110 4.34 -15.42 -5.26
N ALA A 111 4.67 -14.24 -5.77
CA ALA A 111 5.61 -14.08 -6.88
C ALA A 111 7.01 -14.59 -6.50
N VAL A 112 7.54 -14.20 -5.35
CA VAL A 112 8.81 -14.66 -4.80
C VAL A 112 8.83 -16.18 -4.67
N THR A 113 7.79 -16.77 -4.07
CA THR A 113 7.69 -18.22 -3.89
C THR A 113 7.71 -18.95 -5.24
N HIS A 114 7.01 -18.41 -6.24
CA HIS A 114 6.98 -18.99 -7.57
C HIS A 114 8.35 -18.89 -8.27
N GLU A 115 9.01 -17.75 -8.21
CA GLU A 115 10.34 -17.52 -8.80
C GLU A 115 11.44 -18.34 -8.13
N LEU A 116 11.32 -18.64 -6.83
CA LEU A 116 12.24 -19.53 -6.12
C LEU A 116 11.99 -21.02 -6.47
N LYS A 117 10.73 -21.42 -6.63
CA LYS A 117 10.37 -22.84 -6.84
C LYS A 117 10.90 -23.40 -8.15
N THR A 118 10.90 -22.62 -9.21
CA THR A 118 11.34 -23.05 -10.55
C THR A 118 12.83 -23.45 -10.58
N PRO A 119 13.79 -22.59 -10.21
CA PRO A 119 15.21 -22.93 -10.18
C PRO A 119 15.51 -24.06 -9.18
N MET A 120 14.85 -24.10 -8.03
CA MET A 120 14.98 -25.21 -7.08
C MET A 120 14.56 -26.56 -7.69
N ALA A 121 13.45 -26.58 -8.46
CA ALA A 121 12.98 -27.80 -9.12
C ALA A 121 13.97 -28.27 -10.21
N ILE A 122 14.53 -27.35 -10.99
CA ILE A 122 15.53 -27.64 -12.02
C ILE A 122 16.82 -28.20 -11.36
N THR A 123 17.32 -27.51 -10.33
CA THR A 123 18.50 -27.95 -9.56
C THR A 123 18.29 -29.35 -9.00
N LYS A 124 17.15 -29.61 -8.36
CA LYS A 124 16.81 -30.92 -7.82
C LYS A 124 16.76 -31.99 -8.90
N LEU A 125 16.07 -31.71 -10.02
CA LEU A 125 15.97 -32.65 -11.14
C LEU A 125 17.33 -33.00 -11.73
N ASN A 126 18.19 -32.00 -11.95
CA ASN A 126 19.53 -32.19 -12.45
C ASN A 126 20.38 -33.10 -11.52
N LEU A 127 20.31 -32.81 -10.20
CA LEU A 127 21.05 -33.62 -9.20
C LEU A 127 20.49 -35.03 -9.10
N GLU A 128 19.18 -35.24 -9.10
CA GLU A 128 18.55 -36.56 -9.08
C GLU A 128 18.90 -37.37 -10.36
N THR A 129 18.96 -36.67 -11.51
CA THR A 129 19.36 -37.32 -12.78
C THR A 129 20.80 -37.77 -12.72
N MET A 130 21.72 -36.95 -12.22
CA MET A 130 23.12 -37.31 -12.04
C MET A 130 23.33 -38.45 -11.03
N GLN A 131 22.47 -38.50 -10.00
CA GLN A 131 22.55 -39.56 -8.98
C GLN A 131 22.04 -40.94 -9.47
N LYS A 132 20.93 -40.91 -10.25
CA LYS A 132 20.24 -42.17 -10.65
C LYS A 132 20.76 -42.77 -11.92
N HIS A 133 21.50 -42.04 -12.76
CA HIS A 133 21.93 -42.50 -14.07
C HIS A 133 23.45 -42.38 -14.22
N HIS A 134 24.07 -43.41 -14.78
CA HIS A 134 25.43 -43.31 -15.28
C HIS A 134 25.41 -42.50 -16.58
N LEU A 135 25.83 -41.22 -16.47
CA LEU A 135 25.87 -40.30 -17.59
C LEU A 135 27.27 -40.23 -18.18
N GLU A 136 27.33 -40.03 -19.49
CA GLU A 136 28.58 -39.66 -20.17
C GLU A 136 29.12 -38.36 -19.58
N GLU A 137 30.42 -38.19 -19.51
CA GLU A 137 31.07 -37.05 -18.85
C GLU A 137 30.60 -35.71 -19.41
N GLU A 138 30.36 -35.61 -20.71
CA GLU A 138 29.85 -34.39 -21.35
C GLU A 138 28.45 -34.00 -20.84
N LYS A 139 27.55 -34.98 -20.74
CA LYS A 139 26.19 -34.77 -20.21
C LYS A 139 26.21 -34.41 -18.73
N ARG A 140 27.09 -35.07 -17.96
CA ARG A 140 27.30 -34.76 -16.54
C ARG A 140 27.76 -33.31 -16.34
N GLN A 141 28.75 -32.87 -17.10
CA GLN A 141 29.28 -31.52 -17.07
C GLN A 141 28.22 -30.47 -17.48
N LYS A 142 27.37 -30.77 -18.45
CA LYS A 142 26.27 -29.91 -18.87
C LYS A 142 25.24 -29.72 -17.75
N LEU A 143 24.83 -30.80 -17.08
CA LEU A 143 23.90 -30.74 -15.96
C LEU A 143 24.49 -29.97 -14.77
N LEU A 144 25.79 -30.19 -14.48
CA LEU A 144 26.49 -29.49 -13.42
C LEU A 144 26.53 -27.98 -13.67
N ARG A 145 26.89 -27.57 -14.89
CA ARG A 145 26.89 -26.16 -15.29
C ARG A 145 25.49 -25.54 -15.19
N SER A 146 24.46 -26.25 -15.65
CA SER A 146 23.07 -25.80 -15.52
C SER A 146 22.64 -25.63 -14.05
N THR A 147 23.06 -26.60 -13.20
CA THR A 147 22.78 -26.53 -11.76
C THR A 147 23.43 -25.30 -11.10
N LEU A 148 24.71 -25.06 -11.42
CA LEU A 148 25.42 -23.86 -10.92
C LEU A 148 24.77 -22.56 -11.39
N GLN A 149 24.30 -22.48 -12.62
CA GLN A 149 23.55 -21.30 -13.13
C GLN A 149 22.28 -21.05 -12.35
N GLU A 150 21.50 -22.10 -12.04
CA GLU A 150 20.28 -21.95 -11.26
C GLU A 150 20.57 -21.55 -9.80
N ILE A 151 21.66 -22.04 -9.21
CA ILE A 151 22.10 -21.62 -7.87
C ILE A 151 22.48 -20.12 -7.87
N HIS A 152 23.26 -19.66 -8.84
CA HIS A 152 23.59 -18.24 -8.97
C HIS A 152 22.34 -17.36 -9.17
N ARG A 153 21.35 -17.87 -9.92
CA ARG A 153 20.07 -17.17 -10.07
C ARG A 153 19.31 -17.04 -8.76
N LEU A 154 19.29 -18.11 -7.94
CA LEU A 154 18.69 -18.11 -6.60
C LEU A 154 19.39 -17.13 -5.68
N ASP A 155 20.70 -17.07 -5.68
CA ASP A 155 21.50 -16.17 -4.87
C ASP A 155 21.22 -14.70 -5.24
N THR A 156 21.20 -14.38 -6.54
CA THR A 156 20.83 -13.05 -7.04
C THR A 156 19.42 -12.65 -6.62
N LEU A 157 18.44 -13.57 -6.73
CA LEU A 157 17.06 -13.31 -6.33
C LEU A 157 16.95 -13.08 -4.82
N ALA A 158 17.64 -13.88 -4.01
CA ALA A 158 17.66 -13.71 -2.55
C ALA A 158 18.25 -12.35 -2.14
N ASN A 159 19.36 -11.95 -2.75
CA ASN A 159 19.98 -10.65 -2.52
C ASN A 159 19.05 -9.49 -2.93
N ASN A 160 18.39 -9.58 -4.09
CA ASN A 160 17.43 -8.57 -4.53
C ASN A 160 16.25 -8.42 -3.55
N ILE A 161 15.73 -9.53 -3.01
CA ILE A 161 14.67 -9.53 -2.00
C ILE A 161 15.15 -8.88 -0.70
N LEU A 162 16.37 -9.22 -0.26
CA LEU A 162 16.95 -8.66 0.97
C LEU A 162 17.12 -7.14 0.85
N VAL A 163 17.71 -6.66 -0.24
CA VAL A 163 17.92 -5.23 -0.50
C VAL A 163 16.58 -4.50 -0.59
N SER A 164 15.60 -5.05 -1.33
CA SER A 164 14.25 -4.48 -1.42
C SER A 164 13.59 -4.37 -0.04
N SER A 165 13.69 -5.43 0.78
CA SER A 165 13.13 -5.45 2.14
C SER A 165 13.79 -4.42 3.07
N GLN A 166 15.10 -4.20 2.94
CA GLN A 166 15.84 -3.20 3.71
C GLN A 166 15.46 -1.77 3.29
N LEU A 167 15.31 -1.54 1.98
CA LEU A 167 14.85 -0.26 1.43
C LEU A 167 13.43 0.08 1.91
N ASP A 168 12.50 -0.87 1.82
CA ASP A 168 11.11 -0.69 2.27
C ASP A 168 11.01 -0.43 3.78
N ALA A 169 11.88 -1.04 4.57
CA ALA A 169 11.96 -0.82 6.01
C ALA A 169 12.70 0.48 6.41
N GLY A 170 13.25 1.23 5.46
CA GLY A 170 14.07 2.41 5.72
C GLY A 170 15.36 2.10 6.50
N ARG A 171 15.80 0.83 6.46
CA ARG A 171 17.00 0.35 7.17
C ARG A 171 18.23 0.27 6.28
N TYR A 172 18.06 0.47 5.00
CA TYR A 172 19.17 0.47 4.05
C TYR A 172 19.95 1.77 4.20
N THR A 173 21.19 1.65 4.69
CA THR A 173 22.14 2.76 4.68
C THR A 173 22.76 2.81 3.29
N THR A 174 22.41 3.82 2.52
CA THR A 174 22.92 4.02 1.15
C THR A 174 24.32 4.66 1.25
N PRO A 175 25.43 3.89 1.13
CA PRO A 175 26.74 4.49 1.00
C PRO A 175 26.78 5.23 -0.34
N LYS A 176 26.94 6.55 -0.30
CA LYS A 176 27.11 7.36 -1.50
C LYS A 176 28.61 7.51 -1.75
N GLU A 177 29.08 6.95 -2.83
CA GLU A 177 30.45 7.09 -3.29
C GLU A 177 30.48 7.61 -4.73
N GLU A 178 31.56 8.28 -5.09
CA GLU A 178 31.82 8.64 -6.47
C GLU A 178 32.28 7.39 -7.22
N LEU A 179 31.62 7.06 -8.30
CA LEU A 179 31.93 5.90 -9.13
C LEU A 179 31.78 6.20 -10.61
N ASN A 180 32.60 5.56 -11.40
CA ASN A 180 32.50 5.60 -12.85
C ASN A 180 31.39 4.66 -13.30
N PHE A 181 30.24 5.25 -13.70
CA PHE A 181 29.09 4.50 -14.15
C PHE A 181 29.31 3.79 -15.50
N SER A 182 30.15 4.40 -16.36
CA SER A 182 30.55 3.77 -17.62
C SER A 182 31.24 2.44 -17.43
N ASP A 183 32.16 2.36 -16.49
CA ASP A 183 32.85 1.12 -16.12
C ASP A 183 31.90 0.07 -15.58
N LEU A 184 30.97 0.47 -14.73
CA LEU A 184 29.97 -0.44 -14.15
C LEU A 184 29.08 -1.02 -15.25
N VAL A 185 28.57 -0.20 -16.17
CA VAL A 185 27.71 -0.64 -17.28
C VAL A 185 28.48 -1.52 -18.25
N SER A 186 29.73 -1.14 -18.59
CA SER A 186 30.59 -1.93 -19.49
C SER A 186 30.89 -3.31 -18.92
N LYS A 187 31.25 -3.41 -17.64
CA LYS A 187 31.48 -4.69 -16.97
C LYS A 187 30.22 -5.58 -16.95
N ALA A 188 29.08 -4.99 -16.58
CA ALA A 188 27.82 -5.72 -16.59
C ALA A 188 27.46 -6.20 -18.02
N GLY A 189 27.65 -5.36 -19.03
CA GLY A 189 27.39 -5.71 -20.42
C GLY A 189 28.25 -6.91 -20.91
N GLU A 190 29.56 -6.92 -20.60
CA GLU A 190 30.45 -8.01 -20.95
C GLU A 190 30.10 -9.31 -20.19
N GLU A 191 29.70 -9.21 -18.91
CA GLU A 191 29.22 -10.38 -18.14
C GLU A 191 27.98 -11.00 -18.78
N PHE A 192 27.02 -10.18 -19.22
CA PHE A 192 25.81 -10.65 -19.87
C PHE A 192 26.07 -11.23 -21.26
N LYS A 193 26.96 -10.63 -22.04
CA LYS A 193 27.42 -11.17 -23.32
C LYS A 193 28.02 -12.57 -23.18
N ASN A 194 28.85 -12.78 -22.16
CA ASN A 194 29.42 -14.08 -21.83
C ASN A 194 28.36 -15.08 -21.33
N ARG A 195 27.36 -14.61 -20.59
CA ARG A 195 26.25 -15.45 -20.08
C ARG A 195 25.28 -15.89 -21.18
N TYR A 196 25.09 -15.05 -22.22
CA TYR A 196 24.17 -15.32 -23.33
C TYR A 196 24.90 -15.30 -24.69
N PRO A 197 25.80 -16.24 -24.97
CA PRO A 197 26.66 -16.23 -26.18
C PRO A 197 25.87 -16.39 -27.48
N ASN A 198 24.65 -16.91 -27.41
CA ASN A 198 23.79 -17.12 -28.60
C ASN A 198 22.99 -15.87 -29.00
N ARG A 199 23.21 -14.72 -28.33
CA ARG A 199 22.58 -13.46 -28.66
C ARG A 199 23.60 -12.48 -29.20
N GLN A 200 23.15 -11.61 -30.10
CA GLN A 200 23.96 -10.48 -30.56
C GLN A 200 23.89 -9.35 -29.56
N TRP A 201 25.04 -8.89 -29.09
CA TRP A 201 25.18 -7.76 -28.17
C TRP A 201 25.98 -6.66 -28.84
N SER A 202 25.43 -5.44 -28.82
CA SER A 202 26.13 -4.20 -29.13
C SER A 202 26.25 -3.41 -27.85
N ILE A 203 27.46 -3.15 -27.39
CA ILE A 203 27.76 -2.42 -26.17
C ILE A 203 28.37 -1.09 -26.61
N ASP A 204 27.59 -0.02 -26.48
CA ASP A 204 28.01 1.35 -26.75
C ASP A 204 27.77 2.17 -25.48
N VAL A 205 28.85 2.59 -24.83
CA VAL A 205 28.80 3.27 -23.54
C VAL A 205 29.60 4.55 -23.63
N GLU A 206 28.96 5.66 -23.26
CA GLU A 206 29.65 6.95 -23.13
C GLU A 206 30.77 6.85 -22.09
N GLN A 207 31.93 7.39 -22.40
CA GLN A 207 33.09 7.33 -21.53
C GLN A 207 33.01 8.41 -20.45
N GLU A 208 33.57 8.13 -19.27
CA GLU A 208 33.75 9.08 -18.16
C GLU A 208 32.43 9.65 -17.58
N ALA A 209 31.38 8.84 -17.52
CA ALA A 209 30.14 9.19 -16.81
C ALA A 209 30.29 8.92 -15.30
N ASP A 210 30.84 9.86 -14.56
CA ASP A 210 30.97 9.78 -13.12
C ASP A 210 29.67 10.18 -12.44
N ILE A 211 29.24 9.36 -11.47
CA ILE A 211 28.06 9.63 -10.67
C ILE A 211 28.32 9.39 -9.19
N THR A 212 27.55 10.06 -8.33
CA THR A 212 27.55 9.77 -6.90
C THR A 212 26.37 8.88 -6.57
N GLY A 213 26.64 7.66 -6.11
CA GLY A 213 25.58 6.69 -5.84
C GLY A 213 26.05 5.50 -5.04
N ASP A 214 25.16 4.56 -4.84
CA ASP A 214 25.46 3.26 -4.23
C ASP A 214 25.78 2.25 -5.34
N ALA A 215 27.03 1.77 -5.37
CA ALA A 215 27.51 0.85 -6.40
C ALA A 215 26.68 -0.44 -6.47
N ASN A 216 26.25 -0.98 -5.31
CA ASN A 216 25.44 -2.20 -5.26
C ASN A 216 24.05 -1.98 -5.86
N LEU A 217 23.37 -0.88 -5.50
CA LEU A 217 22.05 -0.56 -6.05
C LEU A 217 22.10 -0.31 -7.56
N LEU A 218 23.13 0.40 -8.02
CA LEU A 218 23.35 0.65 -9.44
C LEU A 218 23.66 -0.62 -10.22
N GLN A 219 24.46 -1.52 -9.66
CA GLN A 219 24.73 -2.82 -10.26
C GLN A 219 23.46 -3.68 -10.35
N ILE A 220 22.63 -3.72 -9.30
CA ILE A 220 21.33 -4.40 -9.31
C ILE A 220 20.43 -3.82 -10.39
N LEU A 221 20.38 -2.48 -10.51
CA LEU A 221 19.56 -1.78 -11.52
C LEU A 221 19.99 -2.19 -12.94
N VAL A 222 21.28 -2.06 -13.25
CA VAL A 222 21.82 -2.37 -14.58
C VAL A 222 21.61 -3.85 -14.91
N SER A 223 21.90 -4.74 -13.95
CA SER A 223 21.72 -6.20 -14.15
C SER A 223 20.25 -6.54 -14.41
N ASN A 224 19.30 -5.96 -13.71
CA ASN A 224 17.86 -6.15 -13.94
C ASN A 224 17.42 -5.65 -15.32
N LEU A 225 17.94 -4.52 -15.78
CA LEU A 225 17.64 -3.99 -17.11
C LEU A 225 18.19 -4.88 -18.21
N LEU A 226 19.44 -5.36 -18.08
CA LEU A 226 20.07 -6.28 -19.03
C LEU A 226 19.36 -7.64 -19.07
N GLU A 227 18.94 -8.18 -17.91
CA GLU A 227 18.20 -9.42 -17.85
C GLU A 227 16.83 -9.31 -18.52
N ASN A 228 16.13 -8.19 -18.29
CA ASN A 228 14.87 -7.91 -18.98
C ASN A 228 15.07 -7.79 -20.48
N ALA A 229 16.10 -7.08 -20.94
CA ALA A 229 16.45 -6.96 -22.36
C ALA A 229 16.74 -8.35 -22.94
N ALA A 230 17.53 -9.17 -22.27
CA ALA A 230 17.83 -10.54 -22.70
C ALA A 230 16.59 -11.45 -22.76
N LYS A 231 15.62 -11.25 -21.86
CA LYS A 231 14.39 -12.07 -21.77
C LYS A 231 13.36 -11.68 -22.84
N TYR A 232 13.18 -10.39 -23.10
CA TYR A 232 12.09 -9.87 -23.93
C TYR A 232 12.52 -9.42 -25.32
N SER A 233 13.81 -9.32 -25.62
CA SER A 233 14.30 -9.04 -26.96
C SER A 233 14.02 -10.21 -27.91
N PRO A 234 13.59 -9.98 -29.14
CA PRO A 234 13.50 -11.03 -30.15
C PRO A 234 14.88 -11.69 -30.36
N ARG A 235 14.84 -12.99 -30.73
CA ARG A 235 16.05 -13.79 -31.03
C ARG A 235 16.61 -13.42 -32.37
#